data_5ed15df5a5cd2f0de26755fbb98f88f5
#
_entry.id   5ed15df5a5cd2f0de26755fbb98f88f5
#
_cell.length_a   1.000
_cell.length_b   1.000
_cell.length_c   1.000
_cell.angle_alpha   90.00
_cell.angle_beta   90.00
_cell.angle_gamma   90.00
#
_symmetry.space_group_name_H-M   'P 1'
#
loop_
_entity.id
_entity.type
_entity.pdbx_description
1 polymer ?
#
loop_
_entity_poly.entity_id
_entity_poly.type
_entity_poly.pdbx_seq_one_letter_code
_entity_poly.pdbx_strand_id
1 'polypeptide(L)'
;SYGFTHDATSPWHLAFNMLAIFFFGRAVEQVLGKAEFYRFYFVAIVASGLAWLISVNVFSDGFVPPGRTYLIGASGGVMAVLAVFVWYFPRQEVLIWGILPVPAWALGILYFVTDIQGATQGGGNVAHVAHIGGAVFGLLYAWRGWSLSGLSDLGGRLRQMRRRFKIVRPDDDVDSSHSTKED
;
A
#
# COMPACT_ATOMS: atom_id res chain seq x y z
N SER A 1 5.55 -6.46 9.77
CA SER A 1 5.10 -5.40 8.85
C SER A 1 3.88 -4.71 9.45
N TYR A 2 4.01 -3.43 9.71
CA TYR A 2 3.01 -2.60 10.41
C TYR A 2 1.61 -2.62 9.77
N GLY A 3 1.52 -2.77 8.45
CA GLY A 3 0.24 -2.79 7.72
C GLY A 3 -0.67 -3.98 8.05
N PHE A 4 -0.16 -5.00 8.74
CA PHE A 4 -0.95 -6.17 9.19
C PHE A 4 -1.21 -6.16 10.70
N THR A 5 -0.63 -5.20 11.43
CA THR A 5 -0.88 -5.05 12.86
C THR A 5 -2.08 -4.12 13.06
N HIS A 6 -3.00 -4.51 13.95
CA HIS A 6 -4.16 -3.72 14.32
C HIS A 6 -4.20 -3.58 15.84
N ASP A 7 -4.75 -2.46 16.28
CA ASP A 7 -4.99 -2.24 17.70
C ASP A 7 -6.07 -3.22 18.19
N ALA A 8 -5.67 -4.15 19.06
CA ALA A 8 -6.58 -5.13 19.65
C ALA A 8 -7.67 -4.47 20.53
N THR A 9 -7.45 -3.23 20.96
CA THR A 9 -8.40 -2.49 21.79
C THR A 9 -9.47 -1.75 20.99
N SER A 10 -9.28 -1.59 19.66
CA SER A 10 -10.22 -0.91 18.78
C SER A 10 -10.58 -1.72 17.54
N PRO A 11 -11.49 -2.68 17.63
CA PRO A 11 -11.95 -3.46 16.47
C PRO A 11 -12.60 -2.59 15.39
N TRP A 12 -13.10 -1.43 15.74
CA TRP A 12 -13.70 -0.47 14.81
C TRP A 12 -12.70 0.05 13.77
N HIS A 13 -11.44 0.26 14.14
CA HIS A 13 -10.41 0.70 13.20
C HIS A 13 -10.19 -0.33 12.09
N LEU A 14 -10.16 -1.62 12.45
CA LEU A 14 -10.09 -2.69 11.46
C LEU A 14 -11.37 -2.75 10.61
N ALA A 15 -12.53 -2.69 11.24
CA ALA A 15 -13.81 -2.75 10.55
C ALA A 15 -13.96 -1.63 9.51
N PHE A 16 -13.60 -0.38 9.87
CA PHE A 16 -13.64 0.75 8.93
C PHE A 16 -12.64 0.62 7.78
N ASN A 17 -11.42 0.12 8.04
CA ASN A 17 -10.45 -0.15 6.97
C ASN A 17 -10.99 -1.21 5.99
N MET A 18 -11.58 -2.30 6.51
CA MET A 18 -12.17 -3.35 5.68
C MET A 18 -13.35 -2.84 4.87
N LEU A 19 -14.21 -2.04 5.49
CA LEU A 19 -15.37 -1.43 4.83
C LEU A 19 -14.92 -0.48 3.69
N ALA A 20 -13.93 0.34 3.95
CA ALA A 20 -13.37 1.26 2.96
C ALA A 20 -12.77 0.50 1.76
N ILE A 21 -11.97 -0.55 2.01
CA ILE A 21 -11.45 -1.41 0.95
C ILE A 21 -12.57 -2.12 0.20
N PHE A 22 -13.62 -2.57 0.89
CA PHE A 22 -14.76 -3.23 0.24
C PHE A 22 -15.48 -2.27 -0.72
N PHE A 23 -15.78 -1.04 -0.32
CA PHE A 23 -16.52 -0.10 -1.17
C PHE A 23 -15.62 0.58 -2.20
N PHE A 24 -14.56 1.24 -1.77
CA PHE A 24 -13.69 2.00 -2.67
C PHE A 24 -12.73 1.10 -3.45
N GLY A 25 -12.21 0.07 -2.78
CA GLY A 25 -11.27 -0.88 -3.38
C GLY A 25 -11.87 -1.61 -4.56
N ARG A 26 -13.14 -2.04 -4.49
CA ARG A 26 -13.81 -2.71 -5.62
C ARG A 26 -13.94 -1.80 -6.83
N ALA A 27 -14.29 -0.53 -6.64
CA ALA A 27 -14.40 0.43 -7.74
C ALA A 27 -13.01 0.71 -8.37
N VAL A 28 -11.98 0.87 -7.54
CA VAL A 28 -10.60 1.07 -8.01
C VAL A 28 -10.06 -0.19 -8.69
N GLU A 29 -10.35 -1.38 -8.17
CA GLU A 29 -10.00 -2.66 -8.79
C GLU A 29 -10.60 -2.79 -10.21
N GLN A 30 -11.83 -2.34 -10.42
CA GLN A 30 -12.45 -2.36 -11.75
C GLN A 30 -11.72 -1.46 -12.76
N VAL A 31 -11.14 -0.33 -12.30
CA VAL A 31 -10.37 0.58 -13.16
C VAL A 31 -8.97 0.06 -13.42
N LEU A 32 -8.26 -0.39 -12.38
CA LEU A 32 -6.86 -0.79 -12.48
C LEU A 32 -6.69 -2.24 -12.97
N GLY A 33 -7.69 -3.07 -12.74
CA GLY A 33 -7.57 -4.52 -12.85
C GLY A 33 -7.00 -5.16 -11.58
N LYS A 34 -7.40 -6.41 -11.31
CA LYS A 34 -7.12 -7.12 -10.06
C LYS A 34 -5.64 -7.17 -9.69
N ALA A 35 -4.78 -7.56 -10.62
CA ALA A 35 -3.35 -7.73 -10.35
C ALA A 35 -2.65 -6.39 -10.05
N GLU A 36 -3.03 -5.33 -10.78
CA GLU A 36 -2.48 -4.00 -10.58
C GLU A 36 -2.99 -3.37 -9.29
N PHE A 37 -4.27 -3.56 -8.93
CA PHE A 37 -4.82 -3.12 -7.67
C PHE A 37 -4.06 -3.68 -6.46
N TYR A 38 -3.75 -4.97 -6.45
CA TYR A 38 -2.95 -5.56 -5.36
C TYR A 38 -1.54 -4.97 -5.29
N ARG A 39 -0.86 -4.84 -6.43
CA ARG A 39 0.47 -4.20 -6.47
C ARG A 39 0.41 -2.78 -5.94
N PHE A 40 -0.53 -1.98 -6.45
CA PHE A 40 -0.77 -0.62 -6.00
C PHE A 40 -1.00 -0.56 -4.49
N TYR A 41 -1.89 -1.39 -3.96
CA TYR A 41 -2.23 -1.38 -2.55
C TYR A 41 -1.03 -1.70 -1.65
N PHE A 42 -0.24 -2.73 -1.99
CA PHE A 42 0.96 -3.07 -1.22
C PHE A 42 2.04 -2.00 -1.32
N VAL A 43 2.25 -1.42 -2.50
CA VAL A 43 3.21 -0.30 -2.66
C VAL A 43 2.73 0.93 -1.90
N ALA A 44 1.42 1.21 -1.90
CA ALA A 44 0.84 2.31 -1.13
C ALA A 44 1.06 2.17 0.38
N ILE A 45 0.90 0.95 0.92
CA ILE A 45 1.24 0.67 2.33
C ILE A 45 2.72 0.99 2.59
N VAL A 46 3.64 0.54 1.74
CA VAL A 46 5.06 0.82 1.90
C VAL A 46 5.35 2.32 1.79
N ALA A 47 4.78 3.00 0.80
CA ALA A 47 4.97 4.44 0.59
C ALA A 47 4.46 5.27 1.78
N SER A 48 3.30 4.92 2.34
CA SER A 48 2.76 5.58 3.53
C SER A 48 3.63 5.38 4.76
N GLY A 49 4.17 4.17 4.94
CA GLY A 49 5.12 3.88 6.02
C GLY A 49 6.45 4.61 5.88
N LEU A 50 6.95 4.76 4.66
CA LEU A 50 8.15 5.55 4.38
C LEU A 50 7.91 7.04 4.66
N ALA A 51 6.75 7.59 4.26
CA ALA A 51 6.40 8.98 4.57
C ALA A 51 6.39 9.22 6.08
N TRP A 52 5.81 8.30 6.84
CA TRP A 52 5.87 8.34 8.30
C TRP A 52 7.32 8.25 8.83
N LEU A 53 8.10 7.30 8.36
CA LEU A 53 9.48 7.12 8.79
C LEU A 53 10.34 8.37 8.53
N ILE A 54 10.17 9.01 7.37
CA ILE A 54 10.83 10.27 7.03
C ILE A 54 10.39 11.35 8.01
N SER A 55 9.10 11.48 8.30
CA SER A 55 8.59 12.50 9.20
C SER A 55 9.16 12.36 10.62
N VAL A 56 9.26 11.15 11.13
CA VAL A 56 9.83 10.87 12.45
C VAL A 56 11.31 11.25 12.53
N ASN A 57 12.07 11.00 11.45
CA ASN A 57 13.52 11.26 11.47
C ASN A 57 13.89 12.72 11.12
N VAL A 58 13.07 13.39 10.31
CA VAL A 58 13.38 14.76 9.81
C VAL A 58 12.74 15.83 10.71
N PHE A 59 11.57 15.54 11.30
CA PHE A 59 10.79 16.50 12.09
C PHE A 59 10.69 16.11 13.56
N SER A 60 11.67 15.36 14.09
CA SER A 60 11.66 14.83 15.47
C SER A 60 11.55 15.89 16.56
N ASP A 61 11.92 17.14 16.28
CA ASP A 61 12.00 18.21 17.29
C ASP A 61 10.64 18.80 17.73
N GLY A 62 9.51 18.15 17.41
CA GLY A 62 8.21 18.61 17.89
C GLY A 62 7.00 17.92 17.26
N PHE A 63 7.18 17.21 16.16
CA PHE A 63 6.06 16.61 15.43
C PHE A 63 5.69 15.20 15.90
N VAL A 64 6.62 14.49 16.55
CA VAL A 64 6.41 13.15 17.11
C VAL A 64 6.88 13.12 18.55
N PRO A 65 5.98 12.88 19.53
CA PRO A 65 6.37 12.77 20.92
C PRO A 65 7.37 11.63 21.15
N PRO A 66 8.44 11.83 21.94
CA PRO A 66 9.36 10.78 22.28
C PRO A 66 8.63 9.61 22.96
N GLY A 67 8.86 8.39 22.48
CA GLY A 67 8.33 7.16 23.07
C GLY A 67 7.00 6.64 22.49
N ARG A 68 6.39 7.32 21.49
CA ARG A 68 5.18 6.85 20.78
C ARG A 68 5.43 6.69 19.28
N THR A 69 6.29 5.75 18.92
CA THR A 69 6.76 5.56 17.54
C THR A 69 6.21 4.31 16.87
N TYR A 70 4.99 3.91 17.21
CA TYR A 70 4.39 2.74 16.58
C TYR A 70 3.39 3.16 15.49
N LEU A 71 3.70 2.80 14.26
CA LEU A 71 2.74 2.87 13.16
C LEU A 71 1.98 1.54 13.09
N ILE A 72 0.66 1.59 13.19
CA ILE A 72 -0.21 0.42 13.17
C ILE A 72 -1.28 0.59 12.10
N GLY A 73 -1.48 -0.45 11.28
CA GLY A 73 -2.60 -0.54 10.37
C GLY A 73 -2.30 -0.23 8.91
N ALA A 74 -3.16 -0.77 8.05
CA ALA A 74 -3.13 -0.59 6.59
C ALA A 74 -3.79 0.71 6.12
N SER A 75 -4.17 1.59 7.04
CA SER A 75 -4.99 2.79 6.76
C SER A 75 -4.34 3.76 5.78
N GLY A 76 -3.01 3.86 5.76
CA GLY A 76 -2.30 4.63 4.74
C GLY A 76 -2.52 4.09 3.32
N GLY A 77 -2.56 2.77 3.15
CA GLY A 77 -2.97 2.13 1.90
C GLY A 77 -4.44 2.39 1.56
N VAL A 78 -5.31 2.40 2.57
CA VAL A 78 -6.74 2.75 2.39
C VAL A 78 -6.90 4.18 1.91
N MET A 79 -6.13 5.12 2.46
CA MET A 79 -6.13 6.52 2.02
C MET A 79 -5.64 6.69 0.58
N ALA A 80 -4.66 5.88 0.16
CA ALA A 80 -4.25 5.85 -1.24
C ALA A 80 -5.37 5.35 -2.16
N VAL A 81 -6.09 4.29 -1.75
CA VAL A 81 -7.25 3.77 -2.50
C VAL A 81 -8.36 4.82 -2.59
N LEU A 82 -8.67 5.51 -1.49
CA LEU A 82 -9.65 6.60 -1.48
C LEU A 82 -9.23 7.74 -2.42
N ALA A 83 -7.96 8.11 -2.43
CA ALA A 83 -7.44 9.15 -3.30
C ALA A 83 -7.58 8.78 -4.80
N VAL A 84 -7.28 7.54 -5.17
CA VAL A 84 -7.50 7.02 -6.53
C VAL A 84 -9.00 6.98 -6.86
N PHE A 85 -9.84 6.56 -5.92
CA PHE A 85 -11.29 6.57 -6.10
C PHE A 85 -11.82 7.99 -6.35
N VAL A 86 -11.41 8.98 -5.56
CA VAL A 86 -11.78 10.39 -5.75
C VAL A 86 -11.31 10.92 -7.10
N TRP A 87 -10.12 10.52 -7.56
CA TRP A 87 -9.59 10.92 -8.86
C TRP A 87 -10.45 10.43 -10.02
N TYR A 88 -10.84 9.15 -10.03
CA TYR A 88 -11.61 8.56 -11.13
C TYR A 88 -13.11 8.80 -11.02
N PHE A 89 -13.63 8.93 -9.79
CA PHE A 89 -15.07 9.05 -9.52
C PHE A 89 -15.41 10.26 -8.64
N PRO A 90 -14.97 11.48 -8.97
CA PRO A 90 -15.09 12.63 -8.06
C PRO A 90 -16.54 12.98 -7.71
N ARG A 91 -17.49 12.75 -8.61
CA ARG A 91 -18.91 13.06 -8.40
C ARG A 91 -19.75 11.88 -7.92
N GLN A 92 -19.12 10.71 -7.73
CA GLN A 92 -19.82 9.55 -7.18
C GLN A 92 -20.28 9.85 -5.75
N GLU A 93 -21.55 9.67 -5.48
CA GLU A 93 -22.10 9.82 -4.14
C GLU A 93 -21.77 8.60 -3.28
N VAL A 94 -21.25 8.87 -2.09
CA VAL A 94 -20.97 7.90 -1.05
C VAL A 94 -21.96 8.15 0.08
N LEU A 95 -22.73 7.14 0.44
CA LEU A 95 -23.70 7.22 1.53
C LEU A 95 -22.98 7.09 2.87
N ILE A 96 -22.74 8.20 3.54
CA ILE A 96 -22.22 8.20 4.92
C ILE A 96 -23.36 7.73 5.85
N TRP A 97 -23.06 6.73 6.69
CA TRP A 97 -24.04 6.09 7.57
C TRP A 97 -25.24 5.46 6.81
N GLY A 98 -25.10 5.23 5.50
CA GLY A 98 -26.20 4.73 4.66
C GLY A 98 -27.33 5.73 4.39
N ILE A 99 -27.20 6.99 4.82
CA ILE A 99 -28.27 8.00 4.79
C ILE A 99 -27.82 9.26 4.06
N LEU A 100 -26.63 9.79 4.35
CA LEU A 100 -26.18 11.09 3.84
C LEU A 100 -25.36 10.90 2.56
N PRO A 101 -25.88 11.30 1.38
CA PRO A 101 -25.10 11.27 0.14
C PRO A 101 -24.06 12.40 0.14
N VAL A 102 -22.79 12.03 0.08
CA VAL A 102 -21.67 12.97 -0.01
C VAL A 102 -20.87 12.64 -1.26
N PRO A 103 -20.59 13.60 -2.13
CA PRO A 103 -19.76 13.36 -3.30
C PRO A 103 -18.33 13.00 -2.90
N ALA A 104 -17.69 12.08 -3.63
CA ALA A 104 -16.38 11.55 -3.31
C ALA A 104 -15.30 12.63 -3.12
N TRP A 105 -15.35 13.72 -3.93
CA TRP A 105 -14.41 14.84 -3.78
C TRP A 105 -14.53 15.53 -2.42
N ALA A 106 -15.76 15.71 -1.91
CA ALA A 106 -15.97 16.34 -0.60
C ALA A 106 -15.50 15.43 0.54
N LEU A 107 -15.74 14.12 0.40
CA LEU A 107 -15.22 13.11 1.34
C LEU A 107 -13.69 13.11 1.35
N GLY A 108 -13.04 13.17 0.19
CA GLY A 108 -11.58 13.25 0.08
C GLY A 108 -11.00 14.50 0.76
N ILE A 109 -11.63 15.68 0.55
CA ILE A 109 -11.22 16.93 1.21
C ILE A 109 -11.42 16.81 2.73
N LEU A 110 -12.55 16.25 3.18
CA LEU A 110 -12.84 16.09 4.60
C LEU A 110 -11.75 15.26 5.28
N TYR A 111 -11.42 14.09 4.73
CA TYR A 111 -10.36 13.24 5.29
C TYR A 111 -9.01 13.93 5.26
N PHE A 112 -8.66 14.60 4.17
CA PHE A 112 -7.38 15.29 4.04
C PHE A 112 -7.23 16.43 5.06
N VAL A 113 -8.28 17.24 5.27
CA VAL A 113 -8.28 18.32 6.25
C VAL A 113 -8.18 17.77 7.68
N THR A 114 -8.93 16.71 8.01
CA THR A 114 -8.86 16.10 9.35
C THR A 114 -7.50 15.49 9.63
N ASP A 115 -6.84 14.91 8.62
CA ASP A 115 -5.48 14.37 8.78
C ASP A 115 -4.44 15.49 8.96
N ILE A 116 -4.55 16.61 8.23
CA ILE A 116 -3.68 17.78 8.44
C ILE A 116 -3.87 18.34 9.85
N GLN A 117 -5.11 18.51 10.29
CA GLN A 117 -5.39 19.00 11.64
C GLN A 117 -4.83 18.05 12.71
N GLY A 118 -5.04 16.75 12.56
CA GLY A 118 -4.50 15.77 13.47
C GLY A 118 -2.97 15.74 13.50
N ALA A 119 -2.33 15.91 12.34
CA ALA A 119 -0.88 15.98 12.24
C ALA A 119 -0.30 17.24 12.93
N THR A 120 -1.00 18.40 12.88
CA THR A 120 -0.52 19.68 13.41
C THR A 120 -0.84 19.92 14.87
N GLN A 121 -1.90 19.31 15.40
CA GLN A 121 -2.34 19.55 16.79
C GLN A 121 -1.57 18.76 17.85
N GLY A 122 -0.52 18.03 17.49
CA GLY A 122 0.36 17.35 18.45
C GLY A 122 -0.32 16.23 19.28
N GLY A 123 -1.52 15.81 18.90
CA GLY A 123 -2.35 14.85 19.63
C GLY A 123 -1.88 13.40 19.60
N GLY A 124 -0.60 13.15 19.32
CA GLY A 124 0.03 11.83 19.48
C GLY A 124 -0.36 10.79 18.42
N ASN A 125 -1.12 11.14 17.39
CA ASN A 125 -1.50 10.22 16.32
C ASN A 125 -0.57 10.34 15.12
N VAL A 126 0.49 9.61 15.18
CA VAL A 126 1.50 9.41 14.12
C VAL A 126 0.91 8.88 12.81
N ALA A 127 -0.31 8.34 12.87
CA ALA A 127 -1.04 7.79 11.73
C ALA A 127 -1.38 8.85 10.66
N HIS A 128 -1.63 10.11 11.05
CA HIS A 128 -2.05 11.16 10.10
C HIS A 128 -1.03 11.43 9.01
N VAL A 129 0.27 11.44 9.33
CA VAL A 129 1.33 11.61 8.33
C VAL A 129 1.38 10.43 7.35
N ALA A 130 1.18 9.21 7.84
CA ALA A 130 1.09 8.03 6.98
C ALA A 130 -0.14 8.09 6.06
N HIS A 131 -1.28 8.60 6.55
CA HIS A 131 -2.48 8.81 5.74
C HIS A 131 -2.25 9.83 4.64
N ILE A 132 -1.68 10.99 4.97
CA ILE A 132 -1.31 12.01 3.99
C ILE A 132 -0.34 11.44 2.95
N GLY A 133 0.70 10.72 3.38
CA GLY A 133 1.65 10.06 2.49
C GLY A 133 0.97 9.06 1.55
N GLY A 134 0.05 8.25 2.07
CA GLY A 134 -0.76 7.33 1.27
C GLY A 134 -1.65 8.06 0.25
N ALA A 135 -2.36 9.11 0.68
CA ALA A 135 -3.22 9.91 -0.20
C ALA A 135 -2.42 10.59 -1.33
N VAL A 136 -1.27 11.20 -0.99
CA VAL A 136 -0.37 11.81 -1.98
C VAL A 136 0.14 10.77 -2.98
N PHE A 137 0.58 9.60 -2.51
CA PHE A 137 0.99 8.51 -3.39
C PHE A 137 -0.13 8.08 -4.33
N GLY A 138 -1.35 7.90 -3.82
CA GLY A 138 -2.53 7.52 -4.60
C GLY A 138 -2.87 8.55 -5.68
N LEU A 139 -2.87 9.84 -5.34
CA LEU A 139 -3.09 10.93 -6.30
C LEU A 139 -2.02 10.97 -7.39
N LEU A 140 -0.73 10.87 -7.02
CA LEU A 140 0.37 10.85 -7.98
C LEU A 140 0.29 9.64 -8.90
N TYR A 141 -0.06 8.48 -8.36
CA TYR A 141 -0.25 7.26 -9.13
C TYR A 141 -1.34 7.42 -10.18
N ALA A 142 -2.51 7.93 -9.79
CA ALA A 142 -3.64 8.15 -10.69
C ALA A 142 -3.35 9.26 -11.71
N TRP A 143 -2.79 10.38 -11.28
CA TRP A 143 -2.44 11.52 -12.13
C TRP A 143 -1.43 11.16 -13.23
N ARG A 144 -0.38 10.39 -12.87
CA ARG A 144 0.66 9.95 -13.82
C ARG A 144 0.21 8.79 -14.69
N GLY A 145 -0.91 8.13 -14.37
CA GLY A 145 -1.33 6.91 -15.03
C GLY A 145 -0.29 5.78 -14.91
N TRP A 146 0.37 5.69 -13.76
CA TRP A 146 1.40 4.68 -13.55
C TRP A 146 0.82 3.27 -13.60
N SER A 147 1.66 2.31 -14.04
CA SER A 147 1.41 0.89 -13.92
C SER A 147 2.61 0.21 -13.27
N LEU A 148 2.31 -0.59 -12.27
CA LEU A 148 3.31 -1.39 -11.53
C LEU A 148 3.51 -2.79 -12.15
N SER A 149 2.91 -3.04 -13.33
CA SER A 149 3.04 -4.33 -14.03
C SER A 149 4.49 -4.70 -14.32
N GLY A 150 5.36 -3.73 -14.57
CA GLY A 150 6.79 -3.94 -14.77
C GLY A 150 7.52 -4.56 -13.59
N LEU A 151 6.99 -4.47 -12.37
CA LEU A 151 7.58 -5.11 -11.18
C LEU A 151 7.50 -6.65 -11.25
N SER A 152 6.44 -7.20 -11.87
CA SER A 152 6.32 -8.65 -12.09
C SER A 152 7.31 -9.15 -13.15
N ASP A 153 7.59 -8.33 -14.17
CA ASP A 153 8.53 -8.67 -15.24
C ASP A 153 9.97 -8.67 -14.73
N LEU A 154 10.30 -7.78 -13.78
CA LEU A 154 11.59 -7.78 -13.11
C LEU A 154 11.82 -9.08 -12.35
N GLY A 155 10.81 -9.57 -11.62
CA GLY A 155 10.87 -10.86 -10.93
C GLY A 155 11.07 -12.05 -11.91
N GLY A 156 10.42 -12.00 -13.07
CA GLY A 156 10.61 -12.97 -14.14
C GLY A 156 12.03 -12.95 -14.72
N ARG A 157 12.56 -11.76 -14.99
CA ARG A 157 13.95 -11.57 -15.48
C ARG A 157 14.99 -12.05 -14.47
N LEU A 158 14.80 -11.76 -13.19
CA LEU A 158 15.68 -12.25 -12.11
C LEU A 158 15.64 -13.78 -11.98
N ARG A 159 14.47 -14.42 -12.14
CA ARG A 159 14.35 -15.88 -12.17
C ARG A 159 15.04 -16.50 -13.40
N GLN A 160 14.92 -15.87 -14.58
CA GLN A 160 15.63 -16.30 -15.79
C GLN A 160 17.15 -16.14 -15.64
N MET A 161 17.64 -15.04 -15.06
CA MET A 161 19.07 -14.87 -14.77
C MET A 161 19.57 -15.96 -13.79
N ARG A 162 18.84 -16.24 -12.70
CA ARG A 162 19.20 -17.31 -11.78
C ARG A 162 19.25 -18.69 -12.45
N ARG A 163 18.39 -18.98 -13.43
CA ARG A 163 18.44 -20.23 -14.19
C ARG A 163 19.64 -20.27 -15.14
N ARG A 164 20.10 -19.16 -15.69
CA ARG A 164 21.31 -19.08 -16.54
C ARG A 164 22.60 -19.25 -15.73
N PHE A 165 22.59 -18.89 -14.46
CA PHE A 165 23.71 -19.06 -13.52
C PHE A 165 23.55 -20.29 -12.63
N LYS A 166 22.88 -21.36 -13.13
CA LYS A 166 22.91 -22.63 -12.45
C LYS A 166 24.36 -23.15 -12.55
N ILE A 167 25.11 -23.07 -11.44
CA ILE A 167 26.44 -23.59 -11.32
C ILE A 167 26.32 -25.10 -11.60
N VAL A 168 26.85 -25.55 -12.72
CA VAL A 168 27.05 -26.96 -12.99
C VAL A 168 28.01 -27.46 -11.91
N ARG A 169 27.53 -28.30 -11.01
CA ARG A 169 28.42 -28.94 -10.04
C ARG A 169 29.25 -29.93 -10.81
N PRO A 170 30.55 -30.01 -10.54
CA PRO A 170 31.45 -30.98 -11.22
C PRO A 170 31.04 -32.45 -11.08
N ASP A 171 30.16 -32.75 -10.13
CA ASP A 171 29.72 -34.10 -9.82
C ASP A 171 28.54 -34.59 -10.66
N ASP A 172 27.89 -33.70 -11.44
CA ASP A 172 26.72 -34.07 -12.27
C ASP A 172 27.15 -34.82 -13.58
N ASP A 173 28.45 -34.88 -13.92
CA ASP A 173 28.96 -35.48 -15.15
C ASP A 173 29.52 -36.93 -14.98
N VAL A 174 29.51 -37.50 -13.77
CA VAL A 174 30.16 -38.79 -13.48
C VAL A 174 29.24 -39.99 -13.72
N ASP A 175 27.94 -39.82 -13.80
CA ASP A 175 26.99 -40.95 -13.82
C ASP A 175 26.51 -41.38 -15.23
N SER A 176 27.02 -40.76 -16.32
CA SER A 176 26.63 -41.13 -17.69
C SER A 176 27.63 -42.02 -18.44
N SER A 177 28.76 -42.44 -17.81
CA SER A 177 29.81 -43.17 -18.53
C SER A 177 29.90 -44.69 -18.18
N HIS A 178 28.96 -45.22 -17.38
CA HIS A 178 29.03 -46.64 -16.94
C HIS A 178 27.86 -47.53 -17.41
N SER A 179 27.21 -47.20 -18.54
CA SER A 179 26.16 -48.09 -19.08
C SER A 179 26.32 -48.32 -20.58
N THR A 180 27.52 -48.78 -20.99
CA THR A 180 27.67 -49.45 -22.30
C THR A 180 28.92 -50.33 -22.26
N LYS A 181 28.79 -51.54 -21.75
CA LYS A 181 29.48 -52.73 -22.14
C LYS A 181 29.08 -53.91 -21.23
N GLU A 182 28.22 -54.71 -21.76
CA GLU A 182 28.29 -56.17 -21.64
C GLU A 182 27.12 -56.78 -22.39
N ASP A 183 27.52 -57.45 -23.50
CA ASP A 183 26.92 -58.51 -24.32
C ASP A 183 25.58 -58.25 -25.02
#